data_4f57a551fecd696083b7840d75650467
#
_entry.id   4f57a551fecd696083b7840d75650467
#
_cell.length_a   1.000
_cell.length_b   1.000
_cell.length_c   1.000
_cell.angle_alpha   90.00
_cell.angle_beta   90.00
_cell.angle_gamma   90.00
#
_symmetry.space_group_name_H-M   'P 1'
#
loop_
_entity.id
_entity.type
_entity.pdbx_description
1 polymer ?
#
loop_
_entity_poly.entity_id
_entity_poly.type
_entity_poly.pdbx_seq_one_letter_code
_entity_poly.pdbx_strand_id
1 'polypeptide(L)'
;MTDFRYIVIGAGMMGAAAARHLSSQTDGVALIGPAEPTDRKNHYGVFSSHYDEARITRGFDGDPVWAELAKRSIERYAEIEQKSGIRFYHEVGCLFTGNGNGLGGDYVSGAMSRKDALGLTVETYEPDALFSRFPMFSLPDDHHGWFEPHNAGYVNPRALVKAQVTIARQQGASILRQTVVKVFDGGSGVEIETSEGHRYMAEKVIVAAGGFTNMVDILPVKVDMAASGRTIAFFELNEEKQEAFAGMPSTIVLAASEDDIVYILPPVRYPDGKVYLKIGGESEKGRLETLNQAVQWFHSDGTASEVDFLVRCAVELMPALAGCPVTSGSCVASITRTGYPYIGYTSSSNIAVLTGGNFVSAKSSDEIGRLGAVLLLEGQLSEDNFAAQMAPVFV
;
A
#
# COMPACT_ATOMS: atom_id res chain seq x y z
N MET A 1 9.99 32.90 -12.14
CA MET A 1 10.19 31.80 -13.08
C MET A 1 10.16 30.55 -12.22
N THR A 2 9.34 29.58 -12.54
CA THR A 2 9.25 28.31 -11.80
C THR A 2 10.36 27.36 -12.23
N ASP A 3 10.89 26.57 -11.27
CA ASP A 3 11.90 25.55 -11.56
C ASP A 3 11.25 24.32 -12.22
N PHE A 4 10.00 24.03 -11.82
CA PHE A 4 9.22 22.90 -12.30
C PHE A 4 7.77 23.31 -12.60
N ARG A 5 7.13 22.59 -13.54
CA ARG A 5 5.69 22.71 -13.74
C ARG A 5 4.94 21.97 -12.63
N TYR A 6 5.37 20.74 -12.33
CA TYR A 6 4.74 19.91 -11.34
C TYR A 6 5.76 19.32 -10.36
N ILE A 7 5.47 19.40 -9.07
CA ILE A 7 6.24 18.70 -8.05
C ILE A 7 5.32 17.70 -7.34
N VAL A 8 5.77 16.44 -7.28
CA VAL A 8 5.17 15.39 -6.45
C VAL A 8 5.99 15.28 -5.17
N ILE A 9 5.36 15.47 -4.01
CA ILE A 9 5.98 15.39 -2.70
C ILE A 9 5.65 14.06 -2.05
N GLY A 10 6.66 13.22 -1.84
CA GLY A 10 6.54 11.88 -1.30
C GLY A 10 6.83 10.80 -2.35
N ALA A 11 7.97 10.13 -2.21
CA ALA A 11 8.44 9.08 -3.13
C ALA A 11 7.98 7.67 -2.69
N GLY A 12 6.76 7.56 -2.13
CA GLY A 12 6.08 6.30 -1.85
C GLY A 12 5.39 5.71 -3.08
N MET A 13 4.60 4.66 -2.91
CA MET A 13 3.95 3.96 -4.01
C MET A 13 3.06 4.88 -4.88
N MET A 14 2.18 5.67 -4.27
CA MET A 14 1.29 6.58 -4.99
C MET A 14 2.04 7.75 -5.64
N GLY A 15 2.99 8.37 -4.92
CA GLY A 15 3.74 9.51 -5.45
C GLY A 15 4.70 9.11 -6.57
N ALA A 16 5.37 7.96 -6.48
CA ALA A 16 6.22 7.46 -7.55
C ALA A 16 5.40 7.15 -8.82
N ALA A 17 4.20 6.58 -8.66
CA ALA A 17 3.27 6.36 -9.76
C ALA A 17 2.78 7.69 -10.37
N ALA A 18 2.39 8.67 -9.55
CA ALA A 18 1.99 9.99 -10.02
C ALA A 18 3.10 10.67 -10.83
N ALA A 19 4.34 10.63 -10.36
CA ALA A 19 5.48 11.18 -11.08
C ALA A 19 5.70 10.49 -12.44
N ARG A 20 5.59 9.14 -12.51
CA ARG A 20 5.69 8.39 -13.76
C ARG A 20 4.57 8.77 -14.74
N HIS A 21 3.34 8.86 -14.27
CA HIS A 21 2.22 9.22 -15.12
C HIS A 21 2.31 10.68 -15.61
N LEU A 22 2.72 11.62 -14.76
CA LEU A 22 2.95 13.02 -15.15
C LEU A 22 4.06 13.13 -16.20
N SER A 23 5.23 12.54 -15.94
CA SER A 23 6.38 12.65 -16.83
C SER A 23 6.19 11.96 -18.18
N SER A 24 5.20 11.06 -18.30
CA SER A 24 4.80 10.49 -19.59
C SER A 24 3.98 11.47 -20.46
N GLN A 25 3.45 12.53 -19.90
CA GLN A 25 2.54 13.48 -20.57
C GLN A 25 3.15 14.89 -20.70
N THR A 26 4.12 15.25 -19.87
CA THR A 26 4.67 16.60 -19.85
C THR A 26 6.09 16.64 -19.29
N ASP A 27 6.84 17.65 -19.69
CA ASP A 27 8.13 18.00 -19.12
C ASP A 27 7.98 18.81 -17.82
N GLY A 28 9.11 19.07 -17.14
CA GLY A 28 9.13 19.92 -15.93
C GLY A 28 8.53 19.25 -14.70
N VAL A 29 8.65 17.94 -14.58
CA VAL A 29 8.18 17.14 -13.43
C VAL A 29 9.33 16.85 -12.47
N ALA A 30 9.09 17.06 -11.16
CA ALA A 30 9.98 16.57 -10.11
C ALA A 30 9.25 15.69 -9.12
N LEU A 31 9.95 14.66 -8.62
CA LEU A 31 9.56 13.83 -7.49
C LEU A 31 10.52 14.11 -6.34
N ILE A 32 10.01 14.63 -5.23
CA ILE A 32 10.80 14.93 -4.02
C ILE A 32 10.41 13.98 -2.91
N GLY A 33 11.37 13.23 -2.39
CA GLY A 33 11.16 12.35 -1.24
C GLY A 33 12.46 11.65 -0.85
N PRO A 34 12.71 11.41 0.45
CA PRO A 34 13.94 10.79 0.92
C PRO A 34 14.10 9.38 0.39
N ALA A 35 15.34 8.90 0.41
CA ALA A 35 15.63 7.48 0.23
C ALA A 35 15.23 6.69 1.49
N GLU A 36 15.11 5.35 1.35
CA GLU A 36 14.99 4.47 2.50
C GLU A 36 16.23 4.62 3.40
N PRO A 37 16.07 4.87 4.73
CA PRO A 37 17.20 5.01 5.62
C PRO A 37 17.96 3.69 5.74
N THR A 38 19.29 3.75 5.64
CA THR A 38 20.18 2.59 5.81
C THR A 38 20.26 2.15 7.26
N ASP A 39 20.13 3.08 8.20
CA ASP A 39 20.03 2.84 9.64
C ASP A 39 18.65 3.31 10.14
N ARG A 40 17.72 2.38 10.17
CA ARG A 40 16.34 2.66 10.59
C ARG A 40 16.24 3.10 12.05
N LYS A 41 17.07 2.55 12.95
CA LYS A 41 17.01 2.81 14.39
C LYS A 41 17.53 4.21 14.76
N ASN A 42 18.44 4.75 13.96
CA ASN A 42 19.00 6.09 14.17
C ASN A 42 18.44 7.14 13.20
N HIS A 43 17.40 6.81 12.42
CA HIS A 43 16.75 7.77 11.53
C HIS A 43 15.61 8.48 12.25
N TYR A 44 15.66 9.81 12.33
CA TYR A 44 14.65 10.66 13.01
C TYR A 44 13.79 11.48 12.05
N GLY A 45 13.85 11.18 10.76
CA GLY A 45 13.03 11.78 9.73
C GLY A 45 11.75 11.00 9.41
N VAL A 46 11.17 11.30 8.27
CA VAL A 46 9.99 10.58 7.77
C VAL A 46 10.36 9.18 7.27
N PHE A 47 9.45 8.25 7.42
CA PHE A 47 9.53 6.90 6.90
C PHE A 47 8.53 6.67 5.78
N SER A 48 8.58 5.52 5.15
CA SER A 48 7.56 5.12 4.16
C SER A 48 7.06 3.70 4.40
N SER A 49 5.78 3.48 4.14
CA SER A 49 5.14 2.16 4.31
C SER A 49 5.56 1.15 3.24
N HIS A 50 6.27 1.57 2.17
CA HIS A 50 6.74 0.65 1.13
C HIS A 50 8.06 -0.05 1.44
N TYR A 51 8.67 0.19 2.59
CA TYR A 51 9.91 -0.48 3.02
C TYR A 51 9.65 -1.93 3.44
N ASP A 52 9.22 -2.75 2.50
CA ASP A 52 8.79 -4.14 2.69
C ASP A 52 8.96 -4.92 1.37
N GLU A 53 8.91 -6.26 1.43
CA GLU A 53 9.12 -7.13 0.28
C GLU A 53 7.82 -7.74 -0.27
N ALA A 54 6.72 -7.68 0.47
CA ALA A 54 5.47 -8.23 -0.01
C ALA A 54 4.23 -7.49 0.53
N ARG A 55 3.30 -7.21 -0.39
CA ARG A 55 1.93 -6.72 -0.13
C ARG A 55 0.96 -7.45 -1.04
N ILE A 56 -0.17 -7.88 -0.50
CA ILE A 56 -1.20 -8.57 -1.31
C ILE A 56 -1.67 -7.68 -2.45
N THR A 57 -1.80 -8.26 -3.63
CA THR A 57 -2.45 -7.68 -4.80
C THR A 57 -3.50 -8.65 -5.33
N ARG A 58 -4.67 -8.12 -5.70
CA ARG A 58 -5.85 -8.89 -6.13
C ARG A 58 -6.92 -7.98 -6.70
N GLY A 59 -7.76 -8.50 -7.58
CA GLY A 59 -8.97 -7.85 -8.08
C GLY A 59 -10.22 -8.19 -7.27
N PHE A 60 -10.25 -9.36 -6.63
CA PHE A 60 -11.37 -9.82 -5.80
C PHE A 60 -11.50 -8.96 -4.55
N ASP A 61 -12.43 -8.01 -4.56
CA ASP A 61 -12.66 -7.05 -3.48
C ASP A 61 -14.15 -6.82 -3.25
N GLY A 62 -14.54 -6.77 -1.97
CA GLY A 62 -15.92 -6.50 -1.54
C GLY A 62 -16.39 -5.07 -1.84
N ASP A 63 -15.48 -4.13 -1.97
CA ASP A 63 -15.75 -2.73 -2.29
C ASP A 63 -15.54 -2.44 -3.79
N PRO A 64 -16.52 -1.83 -4.50
CA PRO A 64 -16.44 -1.59 -5.93
C PRO A 64 -15.33 -0.60 -6.34
N VAL A 65 -15.05 0.41 -5.51
CA VAL A 65 -14.02 1.41 -5.79
C VAL A 65 -12.64 0.75 -5.70
N TRP A 66 -12.38 0.03 -4.61
CA TRP A 66 -11.11 -0.67 -4.42
C TRP A 66 -10.88 -1.78 -5.43
N ALA A 67 -11.93 -2.49 -5.85
CA ALA A 67 -11.86 -3.51 -6.90
C ALA A 67 -11.44 -2.89 -8.24
N GLU A 68 -12.07 -1.81 -8.65
CA GLU A 68 -11.78 -1.13 -9.92
C GLU A 68 -10.38 -0.49 -9.93
N LEU A 69 -9.99 0.21 -8.86
CA LEU A 69 -8.64 0.77 -8.72
C LEU A 69 -7.55 -0.32 -8.75
N ALA A 70 -7.82 -1.49 -8.16
CA ALA A 70 -6.91 -2.62 -8.19
C ALA A 70 -6.79 -3.19 -9.62
N LYS A 71 -7.92 -3.48 -10.28
CA LYS A 71 -7.96 -4.00 -11.64
C LYS A 71 -7.14 -3.13 -12.59
N ARG A 72 -7.40 -1.82 -12.61
CA ARG A 72 -6.68 -0.88 -13.47
C ARG A 72 -5.18 -0.81 -13.15
N SER A 73 -4.77 -0.98 -11.89
CA SER A 73 -3.36 -1.03 -11.52
C SER A 73 -2.69 -2.33 -12.00
N ILE A 74 -3.33 -3.47 -11.76
CA ILE A 74 -2.81 -4.80 -12.09
C ILE A 74 -2.62 -4.95 -13.60
N GLU A 75 -3.54 -4.44 -14.42
CA GLU A 75 -3.47 -4.44 -15.89
C GLU A 75 -2.19 -3.76 -16.43
N ARG A 76 -1.56 -2.87 -15.66
CA ARG A 76 -0.34 -2.17 -16.05
C ARG A 76 0.96 -2.78 -15.48
N TYR A 77 0.89 -3.76 -14.60
CA TYR A 77 2.08 -4.33 -13.96
C TYR A 77 3.08 -4.88 -14.97
N ALA A 78 2.63 -5.65 -15.95
CA ALA A 78 3.50 -6.22 -16.98
C ALA A 78 4.23 -5.13 -17.80
N GLU A 79 3.54 -4.06 -18.14
CA GLU A 79 4.13 -2.91 -18.84
C GLU A 79 5.18 -2.20 -17.98
N ILE A 80 4.89 -2.00 -16.69
CA ILE A 80 5.82 -1.35 -15.76
C ILE A 80 7.08 -2.20 -15.57
N GLU A 81 6.94 -3.53 -15.40
CA GLU A 81 8.07 -4.44 -15.31
C GLU A 81 8.90 -4.42 -16.59
N GLN A 82 8.26 -4.49 -17.75
CA GLN A 82 8.93 -4.46 -19.05
C GLN A 82 9.72 -3.16 -19.26
N LYS A 83 9.11 -1.99 -18.99
CA LYS A 83 9.74 -0.68 -19.22
C LYS A 83 10.86 -0.40 -18.22
N SER A 84 10.71 -0.83 -16.99
CA SER A 84 11.71 -0.60 -15.94
C SER A 84 12.84 -1.63 -15.93
N GLY A 85 12.58 -2.84 -16.44
CA GLY A 85 13.45 -4.00 -16.27
C GLY A 85 13.48 -4.54 -14.83
N ILE A 86 12.51 -4.16 -14.00
CA ILE A 86 12.45 -4.51 -12.58
C ILE A 86 11.20 -5.34 -12.32
N ARG A 87 11.38 -6.59 -11.91
CA ARG A 87 10.28 -7.45 -11.48
C ARG A 87 9.85 -7.09 -10.06
N PHE A 88 8.54 -6.91 -9.87
CA PHE A 88 7.93 -6.61 -8.57
C PHE A 88 6.63 -7.37 -8.33
N TYR A 89 6.01 -7.94 -9.36
CA TYR A 89 4.76 -8.68 -9.26
C TYR A 89 5.02 -10.19 -9.28
N HIS A 90 4.36 -10.90 -8.35
CA HIS A 90 4.43 -12.34 -8.20
C HIS A 90 3.02 -12.91 -8.19
N GLU A 91 2.65 -13.57 -9.29
CA GLU A 91 1.35 -14.18 -9.49
C GLU A 91 1.29 -15.55 -8.79
N VAL A 92 1.02 -15.54 -7.50
CA VAL A 92 0.87 -16.74 -6.68
C VAL A 92 -0.60 -17.04 -6.33
N GLY A 93 -1.51 -16.23 -6.86
CA GLY A 93 -2.92 -16.24 -6.52
C GLY A 93 -3.21 -15.58 -5.17
N CYS A 94 -4.51 -15.37 -4.90
CA CYS A 94 -5.00 -14.88 -3.62
C CYS A 94 -6.18 -15.74 -3.14
N LEU A 95 -6.02 -16.34 -1.96
CA LEU A 95 -7.06 -17.12 -1.29
C LEU A 95 -7.75 -16.27 -0.23
N PHE A 96 -9.06 -16.22 -0.28
CA PHE A 96 -9.91 -15.83 0.84
C PHE A 96 -10.48 -17.08 1.48
N THR A 97 -10.48 -17.14 2.80
CA THR A 97 -11.09 -18.25 3.52
C THR A 97 -11.85 -17.74 4.76
N GLY A 98 -12.96 -18.38 5.09
CA GLY A 98 -13.82 -18.05 6.21
C GLY A 98 -15.12 -18.83 6.17
N ASN A 99 -15.94 -18.70 7.21
CA ASN A 99 -17.21 -19.43 7.30
C ASN A 99 -18.38 -18.76 6.54
N GLY A 100 -18.13 -17.67 5.81
CA GLY A 100 -19.14 -16.97 5.02
C GLY A 100 -20.17 -16.17 5.82
N ASN A 101 -19.92 -15.93 7.11
CA ASN A 101 -20.83 -15.20 7.99
C ASN A 101 -20.29 -13.80 8.36
N GLY A 102 -21.20 -12.92 8.82
CA GLY A 102 -20.84 -11.58 9.30
C GLY A 102 -20.14 -10.73 8.25
N LEU A 103 -19.22 -9.86 8.68
CA LEU A 103 -18.48 -8.96 7.79
C LEU A 103 -17.71 -9.69 6.69
N GLY A 104 -17.12 -10.84 6.99
CA GLY A 104 -16.43 -11.66 5.99
C GLY A 104 -17.36 -12.19 4.90
N GLY A 105 -18.56 -12.63 5.27
CA GLY A 105 -19.58 -13.09 4.33
C GLY A 105 -20.12 -11.97 3.44
N ASP A 106 -20.39 -10.80 4.02
CA ASP A 106 -20.83 -9.61 3.27
C ASP A 106 -19.75 -9.17 2.27
N TYR A 107 -18.49 -9.18 2.69
CA TYR A 107 -17.35 -8.86 1.83
C TYR A 107 -17.25 -9.80 0.61
N VAL A 108 -17.30 -11.10 0.85
CA VAL A 108 -17.26 -12.12 -0.22
C VAL A 108 -18.47 -12.00 -1.15
N SER A 109 -19.68 -11.85 -0.60
CA SER A 109 -20.90 -11.69 -1.38
C SER A 109 -20.80 -10.46 -2.31
N GLY A 110 -20.31 -9.35 -1.77
CA GLY A 110 -20.01 -8.15 -2.54
C GLY A 110 -19.00 -8.39 -3.67
N ALA A 111 -17.90 -9.08 -3.41
CA ALA A 111 -16.88 -9.40 -4.40
C ALA A 111 -17.40 -10.35 -5.48
N MET A 112 -18.09 -11.42 -5.09
CA MET A 112 -18.69 -12.40 -6.02
C MET A 112 -19.71 -11.79 -6.95
N SER A 113 -20.52 -10.83 -6.48
CA SER A 113 -21.52 -10.15 -7.32
C SER A 113 -20.91 -9.33 -8.48
N ARG A 114 -19.64 -8.97 -8.38
CA ARG A 114 -18.92 -8.14 -9.36
C ARG A 114 -17.86 -8.87 -10.17
N LYS A 115 -17.52 -10.11 -9.81
CA LYS A 115 -16.41 -10.84 -10.44
C LYS A 115 -16.51 -10.88 -11.98
N ASP A 116 -17.71 -11.12 -12.53
CA ASP A 116 -17.91 -11.24 -13.97
C ASP A 116 -17.75 -9.89 -14.68
N ALA A 117 -18.27 -8.80 -14.10
CA ALA A 117 -18.11 -7.44 -14.62
C ALA A 117 -16.64 -6.98 -14.61
N LEU A 118 -15.86 -7.46 -13.65
CA LEU A 118 -14.43 -7.18 -13.55
C LEU A 118 -13.56 -8.15 -14.37
N GLY A 119 -14.15 -9.21 -14.94
CA GLY A 119 -13.43 -10.24 -15.69
C GLY A 119 -12.55 -11.13 -14.80
N LEU A 120 -12.92 -11.31 -13.53
CA LEU A 120 -12.16 -12.12 -12.58
C LEU A 120 -12.54 -13.59 -12.68
N THR A 121 -11.53 -14.46 -12.66
CA THR A 121 -11.70 -15.90 -12.42
C THR A 121 -11.58 -16.15 -10.93
N VAL A 122 -12.62 -16.72 -10.33
CA VAL A 122 -12.63 -17.08 -8.90
C VAL A 122 -13.11 -18.53 -8.77
N GLU A 123 -12.25 -19.35 -8.22
CA GLU A 123 -12.57 -20.74 -7.86
C GLU A 123 -13.14 -20.78 -6.45
N THR A 124 -14.21 -21.55 -6.24
CA THR A 124 -14.84 -21.71 -4.92
C THR A 124 -14.61 -23.13 -4.40
N TYR A 125 -14.32 -23.24 -3.13
CA TYR A 125 -14.01 -24.51 -2.47
C TYR A 125 -14.88 -24.72 -1.25
N GLU A 126 -15.56 -25.86 -1.20
CA GLU A 126 -16.14 -26.40 0.02
C GLU A 126 -15.02 -26.91 0.95
N PRO A 127 -15.27 -27.08 2.26
CA PRO A 127 -14.21 -27.39 3.24
C PRO A 127 -13.27 -28.53 2.84
N ASP A 128 -13.80 -29.70 2.47
CA ASP A 128 -12.98 -30.88 2.10
C ASP A 128 -12.09 -30.62 0.88
N ALA A 129 -12.63 -29.90 -0.10
CA ALA A 129 -11.88 -29.51 -1.31
C ALA A 129 -10.83 -28.44 -1.00
N LEU A 130 -11.14 -27.53 -0.09
CA LEU A 130 -10.22 -26.49 0.38
C LEU A 130 -8.99 -27.10 1.04
N PHE A 131 -9.17 -28.04 1.97
CA PHE A 131 -8.08 -28.77 2.62
C PHE A 131 -7.21 -29.56 1.63
N SER A 132 -7.86 -30.22 0.67
CA SER A 132 -7.14 -30.98 -0.35
C SER A 132 -6.31 -30.08 -1.26
N ARG A 133 -6.81 -28.88 -1.56
CA ARG A 133 -6.15 -27.92 -2.47
C ARG A 133 -5.02 -27.15 -1.80
N PHE A 134 -5.17 -26.82 -0.52
CA PHE A 134 -4.23 -26.01 0.24
C PHE A 134 -3.81 -26.70 1.55
N PRO A 135 -3.09 -27.81 1.46
CA PRO A 135 -2.78 -28.67 2.61
C PRO A 135 -1.81 -28.05 3.62
N MET A 136 -1.22 -26.89 3.29
CA MET A 136 -0.37 -26.13 4.21
C MET A 136 -1.17 -25.46 5.34
N PHE A 137 -2.49 -25.31 5.17
CA PHE A 137 -3.37 -24.71 6.16
C PHE A 137 -4.12 -25.74 6.99
N SER A 138 -4.29 -25.45 8.27
CA SER A 138 -5.19 -26.11 9.22
C SER A 138 -6.34 -25.15 9.51
N LEU A 139 -7.34 -25.14 8.65
CA LEU A 139 -8.49 -24.24 8.76
C LEU A 139 -9.61 -24.89 9.58
N PRO A 140 -10.53 -24.12 10.22
CA PRO A 140 -11.75 -24.63 10.80
C PRO A 140 -12.62 -25.40 9.79
N ASP A 141 -13.31 -26.44 10.26
CA ASP A 141 -14.10 -27.36 9.39
C ASP A 141 -15.26 -26.70 8.65
N ASP A 142 -15.67 -25.50 9.07
CA ASP A 142 -16.74 -24.69 8.45
C ASP A 142 -16.21 -23.61 7.48
N HIS A 143 -14.89 -23.58 7.23
CA HIS A 143 -14.31 -22.61 6.30
C HIS A 143 -14.50 -23.03 4.85
N HIS A 144 -14.96 -22.11 4.03
CA HIS A 144 -14.99 -22.15 2.57
C HIS A 144 -13.80 -21.37 2.01
N GLY A 145 -13.48 -21.60 0.73
CA GLY A 145 -12.41 -20.89 0.02
C GLY A 145 -12.90 -20.18 -1.22
N TRP A 146 -12.38 -18.97 -1.45
CA TRP A 146 -12.55 -18.21 -2.70
C TRP A 146 -11.15 -17.85 -3.20
N PHE A 147 -10.74 -18.49 -4.28
CA PHE A 147 -9.38 -18.37 -4.81
C PHE A 147 -9.37 -17.66 -6.15
N GLU A 148 -8.63 -16.57 -6.24
CA GLU A 148 -8.32 -15.84 -7.46
C GLU A 148 -6.94 -16.30 -7.96
N PRO A 149 -6.86 -17.20 -8.99
CA PRO A 149 -5.60 -17.81 -9.42
C PRO A 149 -4.75 -16.87 -10.29
N HIS A 150 -5.38 -15.95 -11.02
CA HIS A 150 -4.74 -15.08 -12.00
C HIS A 150 -4.90 -13.61 -11.63
N ASN A 151 -3.94 -12.78 -12.03
CA ASN A 151 -3.91 -11.35 -11.71
C ASN A 151 -3.95 -11.07 -10.20
N ALA A 152 -3.53 -12.03 -9.39
CA ALA A 152 -3.54 -11.99 -7.94
C ALA A 152 -2.25 -12.58 -7.37
N GLY A 153 -1.90 -12.21 -6.14
CA GLY A 153 -0.70 -12.66 -5.47
C GLY A 153 -0.12 -11.54 -4.60
N TYR A 154 1.14 -11.16 -4.85
CA TYR A 154 1.74 -10.05 -4.12
C TYR A 154 2.63 -9.17 -5.01
N VAL A 155 2.75 -7.93 -4.62
CA VAL A 155 3.75 -7.00 -5.14
C VAL A 155 4.87 -6.83 -4.11
N ASN A 156 6.12 -6.71 -4.58
CA ASN A 156 7.22 -6.19 -3.80
C ASN A 156 7.16 -4.66 -3.85
N PRO A 157 6.78 -3.98 -2.76
CA PRO A 157 6.54 -2.53 -2.82
C PRO A 157 7.83 -1.71 -2.99
N ARG A 158 9.00 -2.17 -2.48
CA ARG A 158 10.30 -1.54 -2.79
C ARG A 158 10.61 -1.60 -4.27
N ALA A 159 10.47 -2.77 -4.87
CA ALA A 159 10.73 -2.98 -6.30
C ALA A 159 9.73 -2.20 -7.16
N LEU A 160 8.43 -2.14 -6.79
CA LEU A 160 7.42 -1.35 -7.48
C LEU A 160 7.78 0.14 -7.47
N VAL A 161 8.10 0.71 -6.31
CA VAL A 161 8.53 2.12 -6.22
C VAL A 161 9.79 2.36 -7.06
N LYS A 162 10.77 1.46 -6.99
CA LYS A 162 11.99 1.54 -7.81
C LYS A 162 11.68 1.50 -9.31
N ALA A 163 10.76 0.64 -9.75
CA ALA A 163 10.31 0.54 -11.13
C ALA A 163 9.65 1.84 -11.60
N GLN A 164 8.70 2.37 -10.84
CA GLN A 164 8.01 3.64 -11.11
C GLN A 164 9.01 4.81 -11.24
N VAL A 165 9.91 4.95 -10.26
CA VAL A 165 10.95 6.00 -10.25
C VAL A 165 11.92 5.86 -11.41
N THR A 166 12.28 4.62 -11.79
CA THR A 166 13.16 4.36 -12.93
C THR A 166 12.53 4.86 -14.22
N ILE A 167 11.26 4.52 -14.46
CA ILE A 167 10.54 4.97 -15.66
C ILE A 167 10.35 6.49 -15.63
N ALA A 168 9.94 7.09 -14.51
CA ALA A 168 9.80 8.53 -14.40
C ALA A 168 11.10 9.28 -14.77
N ARG A 169 12.26 8.78 -14.29
CA ARG A 169 13.58 9.34 -14.66
C ARG A 169 13.89 9.17 -16.14
N GLN A 170 13.59 8.01 -16.74
CA GLN A 170 13.78 7.78 -18.19
C GLN A 170 12.91 8.73 -19.03
N GLN A 171 11.76 9.14 -18.50
CA GLN A 171 10.85 10.11 -19.11
C GLN A 171 11.24 11.57 -18.84
N GLY A 172 12.37 11.84 -18.15
CA GLY A 172 12.88 13.19 -17.90
C GLY A 172 12.49 13.81 -16.55
N ALA A 173 11.80 13.08 -15.67
CA ALA A 173 11.51 13.59 -14.33
C ALA A 173 12.78 13.74 -13.47
N SER A 174 12.88 14.87 -12.74
CA SER A 174 13.90 15.09 -11.72
C SER A 174 13.56 14.34 -10.44
N ILE A 175 14.48 13.49 -9.97
CA ILE A 175 14.30 12.71 -8.74
C ILE A 175 15.18 13.30 -7.64
N LEU A 176 14.57 13.99 -6.68
CA LEU A 176 15.25 14.73 -5.62
C LEU A 176 15.11 13.96 -4.29
N ARG A 177 16.25 13.46 -3.77
CA ARG A 177 16.30 12.67 -2.53
C ARG A 177 16.42 13.58 -1.32
N GLN A 178 15.34 14.34 -1.06
CA GLN A 178 15.25 15.36 -0.04
C GLN A 178 13.93 15.25 0.71
N THR A 179 13.87 15.82 1.91
CA THR A 179 12.66 15.84 2.73
C THR A 179 12.01 17.22 2.70
N VAL A 180 10.83 17.33 2.13
CA VAL A 180 10.05 18.57 2.15
C VAL A 180 9.53 18.84 3.56
N VAL A 181 9.76 20.05 4.05
CA VAL A 181 9.33 20.49 5.39
C VAL A 181 8.32 21.62 5.35
N LYS A 182 8.22 22.32 4.20
CA LYS A 182 7.25 23.42 4.04
C LYS A 182 6.79 23.53 2.60
N VAL A 183 5.50 23.84 2.43
CA VAL A 183 4.87 24.16 1.14
C VAL A 183 4.03 25.41 1.33
N PHE A 184 4.21 26.40 0.44
CA PHE A 184 3.50 27.67 0.52
C PHE A 184 3.05 28.12 -0.87
N ASP A 185 1.76 28.44 -1.03
CA ASP A 185 1.23 29.03 -2.26
C ASP A 185 1.39 30.55 -2.21
N GLY A 186 2.32 31.07 -3.01
CA GLY A 186 2.58 32.49 -3.15
C GLY A 186 1.69 33.22 -4.18
N GLY A 187 0.71 32.53 -4.77
CA GLY A 187 -0.20 33.06 -5.80
C GLY A 187 0.40 33.06 -7.21
N SER A 188 1.70 33.27 -7.36
CA SER A 188 2.43 33.18 -8.64
C SER A 188 3.11 31.79 -8.86
N GLY A 189 2.93 30.88 -7.93
CA GLY A 189 3.50 29.55 -7.87
C GLY A 189 3.62 29.06 -6.44
N VAL A 190 3.95 27.80 -6.28
CA VAL A 190 4.11 27.13 -4.99
C VAL A 190 5.59 27.05 -4.64
N GLU A 191 5.95 27.59 -3.48
CA GLU A 191 7.30 27.47 -2.89
C GLU A 191 7.39 26.19 -2.06
N ILE A 192 8.50 25.49 -2.22
CA ILE A 192 8.83 24.26 -1.49
C ILE A 192 10.17 24.43 -0.80
N GLU A 193 10.22 24.17 0.51
CA GLU A 193 11.47 24.13 1.29
C GLU A 193 11.76 22.70 1.75
N THR A 194 13.03 22.31 1.71
CA THR A 194 13.50 21.00 2.18
C THR A 194 14.37 21.15 3.43
N SER A 195 14.44 20.07 4.23
CA SER A 195 15.30 20.05 5.44
C SER A 195 16.78 20.19 5.10
N GLU A 196 17.18 19.91 3.87
CA GLU A 196 18.54 20.04 3.35
C GLU A 196 18.86 21.49 2.93
N GLY A 197 17.90 22.42 3.12
CA GLY A 197 18.07 23.86 2.85
C GLY A 197 17.85 24.27 1.40
N HIS A 198 17.31 23.39 0.55
CA HIS A 198 16.96 23.74 -0.82
C HIS A 198 15.58 24.38 -0.90
N ARG A 199 15.40 25.24 -1.90
CA ARG A 199 14.12 25.86 -2.25
C ARG A 199 13.81 25.63 -3.71
N TYR A 200 12.55 25.35 -4.00
CA TYR A 200 12.03 25.13 -5.35
C TYR A 200 10.73 25.90 -5.55
N MET A 201 10.48 26.26 -6.81
CA MET A 201 9.22 26.86 -7.27
C MET A 201 8.54 25.95 -8.28
N ALA A 202 7.25 25.68 -8.08
CA ALA A 202 6.43 24.91 -9.02
C ALA A 202 5.15 25.66 -9.41
N GLU A 203 4.59 25.35 -10.57
CA GLU A 203 3.25 25.84 -10.94
C GLU A 203 2.19 25.15 -10.06
N LYS A 204 2.27 23.82 -9.92
CA LYS A 204 1.38 23.02 -9.06
C LYS A 204 2.15 21.94 -8.31
N VAL A 205 1.60 21.56 -7.16
CA VAL A 205 2.15 20.53 -6.28
C VAL A 205 1.09 19.52 -5.91
N ILE A 206 1.48 18.24 -5.80
CA ILE A 206 0.66 17.21 -5.18
C ILE A 206 1.39 16.55 -4.01
N VAL A 207 0.76 16.55 -2.85
CA VAL A 207 1.32 16.01 -1.62
C VAL A 207 0.89 14.55 -1.46
N ALA A 208 1.85 13.63 -1.61
CA ALA A 208 1.70 12.18 -1.52
C ALA A 208 2.48 11.60 -0.33
N ALA A 209 2.42 12.26 0.84
CA ALA A 209 3.24 11.97 2.01
C ALA A 209 2.68 10.83 2.90
N GLY A 210 1.63 10.11 2.47
CA GLY A 210 1.05 8.96 3.18
C GLY A 210 0.68 9.31 4.63
N GLY A 211 1.08 8.49 5.60
CA GLY A 211 0.80 8.70 7.02
C GLY A 211 1.39 9.98 7.61
N PHE A 212 2.38 10.59 6.95
CA PHE A 212 3.04 11.83 7.41
C PHE A 212 2.35 13.11 6.92
N THR A 213 1.29 13.00 6.11
CA THR A 213 0.62 14.15 5.48
C THR A 213 0.21 15.25 6.48
N ASN A 214 -0.27 14.90 7.66
CA ASN A 214 -0.69 15.85 8.70
C ASN A 214 0.38 16.13 9.77
N MET A 215 1.55 15.48 9.69
CA MET A 215 2.58 15.52 10.75
C MET A 215 3.67 16.57 10.49
N VAL A 216 3.71 17.10 9.29
CA VAL A 216 4.66 18.13 8.83
C VAL A 216 3.88 19.25 8.13
N ASP A 217 4.44 20.45 8.09
CA ASP A 217 3.79 21.67 7.56
C ASP A 217 3.86 21.74 6.02
N ILE A 218 3.25 20.76 5.36
CA ILE A 218 3.28 20.59 3.89
C ILE A 218 1.91 20.76 3.22
N LEU A 219 0.87 21.04 4.01
CA LEU A 219 -0.46 21.37 3.52
C LEU A 219 -0.97 22.65 4.21
N PRO A 220 -1.72 23.50 3.50
CA PRO A 220 -2.31 24.71 4.09
C PRO A 220 -3.42 24.41 5.10
N VAL A 221 -3.98 23.21 5.06
CA VAL A 221 -5.05 22.73 5.93
C VAL A 221 -4.91 21.20 6.10
N LYS A 222 -5.20 20.71 7.29
CA LYS A 222 -5.13 19.25 7.56
C LYS A 222 -6.26 18.51 6.88
N VAL A 223 -6.00 17.28 6.46
CA VAL A 223 -7.02 16.37 5.96
C VAL A 223 -7.59 15.51 7.11
N ASP A 224 -8.88 15.15 7.04
CA ASP A 224 -9.51 14.24 8.01
C ASP A 224 -9.01 12.80 7.77
N MET A 225 -7.84 12.55 8.29
CA MET A 225 -7.12 11.28 8.14
C MET A 225 -6.37 10.93 9.43
N ALA A 226 -6.40 9.67 9.81
CA ALA A 226 -5.58 9.13 10.88
C ALA A 226 -4.37 8.38 10.31
N ALA A 227 -3.20 8.58 10.91
CA ALA A 227 -2.10 7.64 10.79
C ALA A 227 -2.23 6.60 11.91
N SER A 228 -2.24 5.32 11.56
CA SER A 228 -2.43 4.22 12.49
C SER A 228 -1.25 3.27 12.45
N GLY A 229 -0.69 2.97 13.64
CA GLY A 229 0.35 1.96 13.79
C GLY A 229 -0.18 0.55 13.52
N ARG A 230 0.66 -0.30 12.94
CA ARG A 230 0.37 -1.72 12.70
C ARG A 230 1.60 -2.56 13.01
N THR A 231 1.36 -3.67 13.68
CA THR A 231 2.36 -4.69 13.96
C THR A 231 2.27 -5.80 12.91
N ILE A 232 3.41 -6.31 12.50
CA ILE A 232 3.52 -7.47 11.61
C ILE A 232 4.49 -8.48 12.20
N ALA A 233 4.23 -9.76 12.02
CA ALA A 233 5.12 -10.83 12.45
C ALA A 233 5.72 -11.57 11.24
N PHE A 234 6.98 -11.98 11.39
CA PHE A 234 7.76 -12.69 10.39
C PHE A 234 8.28 -14.00 10.96
N PHE A 235 8.00 -15.10 10.28
CA PHE A 235 8.53 -16.41 10.62
C PHE A 235 9.71 -16.72 9.70
N GLU A 236 10.91 -16.84 10.23
CA GLU A 236 12.10 -17.23 9.48
C GLU A 236 12.03 -18.71 9.11
N LEU A 237 12.15 -19.01 7.82
CA LEU A 237 12.00 -20.35 7.27
C LEU A 237 13.34 -20.90 6.79
N ASN A 238 13.73 -22.08 7.31
CA ASN A 238 14.78 -22.88 6.72
C ASN A 238 14.28 -23.58 5.43
N GLU A 239 15.15 -24.30 4.72
CA GLU A 239 14.83 -24.94 3.43
C GLU A 239 13.66 -25.93 3.56
N GLU A 240 13.66 -26.78 4.61
CA GLU A 240 12.57 -27.74 4.86
C GLU A 240 11.22 -27.05 5.05
N LYS A 241 11.18 -25.94 5.80
CA LYS A 241 9.95 -25.17 6.02
C LYS A 241 9.51 -24.45 4.75
N GLN A 242 10.44 -23.98 3.92
CA GLN A 242 10.09 -23.39 2.62
C GLN A 242 9.41 -24.40 1.70
N GLU A 243 9.85 -25.68 1.69
CA GLU A 243 9.20 -26.75 0.93
C GLU A 243 7.76 -27.03 1.43
N ALA A 244 7.53 -26.98 2.74
CA ALA A 244 6.19 -27.17 3.32
C ALA A 244 5.19 -26.10 2.89
N PHE A 245 5.66 -24.91 2.51
CA PHE A 245 4.84 -23.81 2.02
C PHE A 245 4.98 -23.58 0.50
N ALA A 246 5.53 -24.54 -0.24
CA ALA A 246 5.64 -24.42 -1.70
C ALA A 246 4.26 -24.29 -2.36
N GLY A 247 4.10 -23.31 -3.25
CA GLY A 247 2.84 -23.05 -3.93
C GLY A 247 1.76 -22.36 -3.06
N MET A 248 2.12 -21.89 -1.87
CA MET A 248 1.21 -21.13 -1.02
C MET A 248 0.80 -19.80 -1.69
N PRO A 249 -0.51 -19.51 -1.80
CA PRO A 249 -0.99 -18.21 -2.27
C PRO A 249 -0.85 -17.13 -1.18
N SER A 250 -0.97 -15.87 -1.57
CA SER A 250 -1.35 -14.83 -0.62
C SER A 250 -2.72 -15.15 -0.05
N THR A 251 -2.91 -15.01 1.26
CA THR A 251 -4.14 -15.49 1.91
C THR A 251 -4.73 -14.43 2.83
N ILE A 252 -6.05 -14.29 2.82
CA ILE A 252 -6.82 -13.48 3.77
C ILE A 252 -7.79 -14.42 4.48
N VAL A 253 -7.65 -14.49 5.80
CA VAL A 253 -8.55 -15.25 6.65
C VAL A 253 -9.61 -14.28 7.18
N LEU A 254 -10.83 -14.46 6.69
CA LEU A 254 -11.97 -13.65 7.05
C LEU A 254 -12.57 -14.10 8.37
N ALA A 255 -13.04 -13.16 9.15
CA ALA A 255 -13.70 -13.41 10.43
C ALA A 255 -15.02 -12.61 10.52
N ALA A 256 -15.85 -12.92 11.52
CA ALA A 256 -17.07 -12.19 11.80
C ALA A 256 -16.79 -10.77 12.32
N SER A 257 -15.63 -10.56 12.95
CA SER A 257 -15.14 -9.28 13.45
C SER A 257 -13.94 -8.83 12.62
N GLU A 258 -13.85 -7.53 12.31
CA GLU A 258 -12.71 -6.93 11.63
C GLU A 258 -11.39 -7.16 12.39
N ASP A 259 -11.43 -7.10 13.72
CA ASP A 259 -10.25 -7.24 14.58
C ASP A 259 -9.61 -8.64 14.51
N ASP A 260 -10.36 -9.64 14.07
CA ASP A 260 -9.88 -11.03 13.93
C ASP A 260 -9.44 -11.37 12.50
N ILE A 261 -9.59 -10.46 11.55
CA ILE A 261 -9.13 -10.66 10.17
C ILE A 261 -7.60 -10.61 10.12
N VAL A 262 -7.01 -11.65 9.56
CA VAL A 262 -5.56 -11.70 9.33
C VAL A 262 -5.25 -11.93 7.85
N TYR A 263 -4.11 -11.40 7.42
CA TYR A 263 -3.57 -11.66 6.09
C TYR A 263 -2.20 -12.31 6.19
N ILE A 264 -1.92 -13.20 5.26
CA ILE A 264 -0.70 -14.00 5.24
C ILE A 264 -0.07 -13.88 3.86
N LEU A 265 1.25 -13.69 3.83
CA LEU A 265 2.03 -13.67 2.61
C LEU A 265 2.92 -14.91 2.55
N PRO A 266 3.06 -15.54 1.37
CA PRO A 266 3.86 -16.74 1.20
C PRO A 266 5.34 -16.48 1.55
N PRO A 267 6.19 -17.53 1.58
CA PRO A 267 7.62 -17.36 1.80
C PRO A 267 8.26 -16.39 0.79
N VAL A 268 8.87 -15.31 1.28
CA VAL A 268 9.55 -14.28 0.47
C VAL A 268 10.95 -14.03 1.02
N ARG A 269 11.92 -13.86 0.13
CA ARG A 269 13.29 -13.49 0.51
C ARG A 269 13.37 -11.99 0.80
N TYR A 270 13.98 -11.68 1.94
CA TYR A 270 14.22 -10.30 2.41
C TYR A 270 15.66 -9.85 2.17
N PRO A 271 15.98 -8.55 2.32
CA PRO A 271 17.32 -8.01 2.02
C PRO A 271 18.43 -8.56 2.90
N ASP A 272 18.13 -9.10 4.08
CA ASP A 272 19.08 -9.80 4.95
C ASP A 272 19.49 -11.19 4.43
N GLY A 273 18.91 -11.61 3.29
CA GLY A 273 19.15 -12.90 2.65
C GLY A 273 18.29 -14.05 3.18
N LYS A 274 17.51 -13.83 4.22
CA LYS A 274 16.63 -14.84 4.80
C LYS A 274 15.28 -14.88 4.10
N VAL A 275 14.56 -15.98 4.29
CA VAL A 275 13.21 -16.17 3.78
C VAL A 275 12.23 -16.13 4.94
N TYR A 276 11.19 -15.31 4.79
CA TYR A 276 10.16 -15.16 5.80
C TYR A 276 8.77 -15.39 5.23
N LEU A 277 7.92 -16.03 6.05
CA LEU A 277 6.48 -15.96 5.92
C LEU A 277 5.99 -14.83 6.81
N LYS A 278 5.14 -13.97 6.28
CA LYS A 278 4.64 -12.78 6.98
C LYS A 278 3.16 -12.90 7.28
N ILE A 279 2.76 -12.51 8.48
CA ILE A 279 1.37 -12.33 8.90
C ILE A 279 1.15 -10.93 9.48
N GLY A 280 -0.01 -10.36 9.25
CA GLY A 280 -0.50 -9.14 9.87
C GLY A 280 -2.00 -9.19 10.04
N GLY A 281 -2.54 -8.29 10.85
CA GLY A 281 -3.96 -8.19 11.16
C GLY A 281 -4.46 -6.75 11.18
N GLU A 282 -5.71 -6.59 11.57
CA GLU A 282 -6.38 -5.29 11.64
C GLU A 282 -6.74 -4.84 13.08
N SER A 283 -6.40 -5.65 14.09
CA SER A 283 -6.79 -5.43 15.48
C SER A 283 -6.19 -4.17 16.11
N GLU A 284 -4.95 -3.79 15.74
CA GLU A 284 -4.29 -2.64 16.35
C GLU A 284 -4.71 -1.31 15.69
N LYS A 285 -5.25 -0.38 16.49
CA LYS A 285 -5.80 0.91 16.04
C LYS A 285 -5.10 2.12 16.69
N GLY A 286 -3.84 1.98 17.10
CA GLY A 286 -3.07 3.07 17.71
C GLY A 286 -2.91 4.26 16.77
N ARG A 287 -3.37 5.47 17.19
CA ARG A 287 -3.22 6.71 16.41
C ARG A 287 -1.85 7.34 16.66
N LEU A 288 -1.23 7.77 15.59
CA LEU A 288 0.02 8.51 15.59
C LEU A 288 -0.27 9.93 15.12
N GLU A 289 -0.13 10.90 16.00
CA GLU A 289 -0.55 12.29 15.74
C GLU A 289 0.63 13.22 15.44
N THR A 290 1.83 12.82 15.85
CA THR A 290 3.04 13.63 15.68
C THR A 290 4.14 12.87 14.97
N LEU A 291 5.05 13.62 14.33
CA LEU A 291 6.25 13.05 13.70
C LEU A 291 7.06 12.20 14.70
N ASN A 292 7.22 12.69 15.94
CA ASN A 292 7.98 11.97 16.96
C ASN A 292 7.32 10.63 17.33
N GLN A 293 5.99 10.59 17.48
CA GLN A 293 5.27 9.32 17.71
C GLN A 293 5.44 8.35 16.55
N ALA A 294 5.36 8.84 15.32
CA ALA A 294 5.57 8.00 14.13
C ALA A 294 7.01 7.48 14.05
N VAL A 295 8.01 8.31 14.33
CA VAL A 295 9.42 7.90 14.38
C VAL A 295 9.63 6.82 15.46
N GLN A 296 9.15 7.04 16.67
CA GLN A 296 9.25 6.05 17.77
C GLN A 296 8.55 4.74 17.40
N TRP A 297 7.39 4.82 16.75
CA TRP A 297 6.68 3.64 16.25
C TRP A 297 7.51 2.87 15.23
N PHE A 298 8.12 3.54 14.26
CA PHE A 298 9.00 2.89 13.28
C PHE A 298 10.30 2.34 13.88
N HIS A 299 10.75 2.84 15.04
CA HIS A 299 11.88 2.29 15.79
C HIS A 299 11.50 1.07 16.64
N SER A 300 10.21 0.90 16.94
CA SER A 300 9.70 -0.24 17.67
C SER A 300 9.57 -1.47 16.75
N ASP A 301 9.46 -2.63 17.38
CA ASP A 301 9.14 -3.87 16.69
C ASP A 301 7.61 -4.17 16.73
N GLY A 302 6.78 -3.15 16.94
CA GLY A 302 5.34 -3.27 17.17
C GLY A 302 4.99 -3.46 18.65
N THR A 303 3.76 -3.90 18.96
CA THR A 303 3.34 -4.19 20.33
C THR A 303 3.43 -5.69 20.63
N ALA A 304 3.87 -6.04 21.83
CA ALA A 304 4.06 -7.45 22.23
C ALA A 304 2.74 -8.25 22.18
N SER A 305 1.63 -7.64 22.65
CA SER A 305 0.32 -8.30 22.62
C SER A 305 -0.16 -8.63 21.22
N GLU A 306 0.12 -7.75 20.25
CA GLU A 306 -0.22 -7.99 18.84
C GLU A 306 0.68 -9.06 18.23
N VAL A 307 1.97 -9.05 18.54
CA VAL A 307 2.90 -10.12 18.12
C VAL A 307 2.41 -11.47 18.62
N ASP A 308 2.06 -11.58 19.92
CA ASP A 308 1.55 -12.82 20.53
C ASP A 308 0.25 -13.29 19.84
N PHE A 309 -0.65 -12.37 19.51
CA PHE A 309 -1.87 -12.67 18.77
C PHE A 309 -1.55 -13.24 17.38
N LEU A 310 -0.73 -12.52 16.60
CA LEU A 310 -0.37 -12.92 15.23
C LEU A 310 0.38 -14.27 15.20
N VAL A 311 1.28 -14.49 16.16
CA VAL A 311 2.02 -15.76 16.26
C VAL A 311 1.08 -16.92 16.58
N ARG A 312 0.15 -16.73 17.50
CA ARG A 312 -0.85 -17.75 17.82
C ARG A 312 -1.73 -18.07 16.62
N CYS A 313 -2.30 -17.06 15.95
CA CYS A 313 -3.10 -17.24 14.74
C CYS A 313 -2.30 -17.97 13.65
N ALA A 314 -1.05 -17.56 13.41
CA ALA A 314 -0.22 -18.19 12.39
C ALA A 314 0.06 -19.68 12.67
N VAL A 315 0.38 -20.03 13.92
CA VAL A 315 0.67 -21.44 14.28
C VAL A 315 -0.60 -22.30 14.29
N GLU A 316 -1.75 -21.74 14.70
CA GLU A 316 -3.04 -22.43 14.60
C GLU A 316 -3.42 -22.71 13.13
N LEU A 317 -3.30 -21.70 12.27
CA LEU A 317 -3.61 -21.82 10.84
C LEU A 317 -2.57 -22.64 10.06
N MET A 318 -1.34 -22.65 10.50
CA MET A 318 -0.21 -23.30 9.82
C MET A 318 0.71 -23.97 10.85
N PRO A 319 0.36 -25.18 11.35
CA PRO A 319 1.14 -25.86 12.40
C PRO A 319 2.61 -26.10 12.04
N ALA A 320 2.94 -26.14 10.76
CA ALA A 320 4.32 -26.23 10.29
C ALA A 320 5.21 -25.04 10.71
N LEU A 321 4.63 -23.92 11.12
CA LEU A 321 5.38 -22.76 11.65
C LEU A 321 5.84 -22.93 13.11
N ALA A 322 5.33 -23.95 13.82
CA ALA A 322 5.74 -24.19 15.19
C ALA A 322 7.27 -24.35 15.30
N GLY A 323 7.86 -23.59 16.23
CA GLY A 323 9.31 -23.60 16.49
C GLY A 323 10.15 -22.78 15.49
N CYS A 324 9.56 -22.12 14.49
CA CYS A 324 10.29 -21.19 13.63
C CYS A 324 10.72 -19.94 14.45
N PRO A 325 11.91 -19.39 14.22
CA PRO A 325 12.27 -18.09 14.79
C PRO A 325 11.31 -17.01 14.31
N VAL A 326 10.86 -16.17 15.25
CA VAL A 326 9.92 -15.06 14.96
C VAL A 326 10.61 -13.74 15.22
N THR A 327 10.43 -12.82 14.28
CA THR A 327 10.72 -11.40 14.45
C THR A 327 9.46 -10.60 14.13
N SER A 328 9.44 -9.34 14.52
CA SER A 328 8.31 -8.46 14.26
C SER A 328 8.78 -7.12 13.73
N GLY A 329 7.83 -6.34 13.23
CA GLY A 329 8.10 -5.02 12.71
C GLY A 329 6.86 -4.13 12.77
N SER A 330 7.11 -2.84 12.66
CA SER A 330 6.08 -1.80 12.67
C SER A 330 5.84 -1.25 11.27
N CYS A 331 4.58 -0.97 10.98
CA CYS A 331 4.13 -0.31 9.77
C CYS A 331 3.15 0.82 10.14
N VAL A 332 2.86 1.73 9.22
CA VAL A 332 1.87 2.79 9.39
C VAL A 332 0.90 2.76 8.22
N ALA A 333 -0.38 2.78 8.55
CA ALA A 333 -1.45 2.98 7.58
C ALA A 333 -2.04 4.38 7.71
N SER A 334 -2.42 4.97 6.58
CA SER A 334 -3.17 6.23 6.51
C SER A 334 -4.64 5.92 6.26
N ILE A 335 -5.49 6.25 7.23
CA ILE A 335 -6.91 5.91 7.21
C ILE A 335 -7.71 7.20 7.06
N THR A 336 -8.45 7.31 5.98
CA THR A 336 -9.34 8.44 5.72
C THR A 336 -10.71 8.21 6.34
N ARG A 337 -11.43 9.27 6.63
CA ARG A 337 -12.82 9.20 7.11
C ARG A 337 -13.76 8.48 6.15
N THR A 338 -13.54 8.64 4.85
CA THR A 338 -14.40 8.07 3.80
C THR A 338 -14.11 6.60 3.50
N GLY A 339 -12.97 6.05 3.97
CA GLY A 339 -12.49 4.72 3.59
C GLY A 339 -11.87 4.67 2.18
N TYR A 340 -11.78 5.81 1.48
CA TYR A 340 -11.22 5.92 0.12
C TYR A 340 -10.01 6.85 0.09
N PRO A 341 -9.13 6.75 -0.92
CA PRO A 341 -8.02 7.68 -1.05
C PRO A 341 -8.53 9.10 -1.28
N TYR A 342 -7.86 10.09 -0.71
CA TYR A 342 -8.12 11.49 -0.99
C TYR A 342 -7.29 11.94 -2.19
N ILE A 343 -7.98 12.42 -3.23
CA ILE A 343 -7.40 12.93 -4.48
C ILE A 343 -8.12 14.22 -4.84
N GLY A 344 -7.52 15.36 -4.57
CA GLY A 344 -8.18 16.65 -4.82
C GLY A 344 -7.35 17.84 -4.41
N TYR A 345 -7.76 19.02 -4.85
CA TYR A 345 -7.14 20.27 -4.43
C TYR A 345 -7.52 20.63 -3.00
N THR A 346 -6.63 21.35 -2.34
CA THR A 346 -6.88 21.99 -1.04
C THR A 346 -7.71 23.28 -1.24
N SER A 347 -7.65 24.22 -0.30
CA SER A 347 -8.15 25.59 -0.52
C SER A 347 -7.36 26.35 -1.58
N SER A 348 -6.16 25.89 -1.93
CA SER A 348 -5.36 26.39 -3.04
C SER A 348 -5.63 25.56 -4.31
N SER A 349 -5.82 26.23 -5.45
CA SER A 349 -5.90 25.59 -6.77
C SER A 349 -4.55 25.06 -7.29
N ASN A 350 -3.45 25.32 -6.55
CA ASN A 350 -2.10 24.95 -6.93
C ASN A 350 -1.52 23.82 -6.04
N ILE A 351 -2.19 23.50 -4.91
CA ILE A 351 -1.77 22.45 -3.98
C ILE A 351 -2.85 21.38 -3.89
N ALA A 352 -2.54 20.18 -4.34
CA ALA A 352 -3.39 19.00 -4.25
C ALA A 352 -2.87 18.01 -3.21
N VAL A 353 -3.73 17.10 -2.76
CA VAL A 353 -3.39 15.99 -1.88
C VAL A 353 -3.65 14.66 -2.59
N LEU A 354 -2.79 13.66 -2.31
CA LEU A 354 -2.85 12.28 -2.78
C LEU A 354 -2.47 11.35 -1.63
N THR A 355 -3.44 10.93 -0.83
CA THR A 355 -3.17 10.17 0.41
C THR A 355 -4.31 9.25 0.77
N GLY A 356 -4.20 8.50 1.88
CA GLY A 356 -5.27 7.63 2.37
C GLY A 356 -5.23 6.24 1.76
N GLY A 357 -4.24 5.45 2.19
CA GLY A 357 -4.06 4.08 1.67
C GLY A 357 -5.05 3.06 2.23
N ASN A 358 -5.67 3.33 3.36
CA ASN A 358 -6.71 2.52 4.01
C ASN A 358 -6.38 1.02 4.06
N PHE A 359 -5.13 0.64 4.34
CA PHE A 359 -4.55 -0.72 4.34
C PHE A 359 -4.53 -1.45 2.98
N VAL A 360 -5.39 -1.08 2.04
CA VAL A 360 -5.66 -1.85 0.81
C VAL A 360 -5.00 -1.27 -0.44
N SER A 361 -4.36 -0.10 -0.35
CA SER A 361 -3.89 0.65 -1.52
C SER A 361 -2.65 0.11 -2.23
N ALA A 362 -1.94 -0.87 -1.68
CA ALA A 362 -0.74 -1.38 -2.36
C ALA A 362 -1.08 -1.88 -3.77
N LYS A 363 -2.14 -2.68 -3.90
CA LYS A 363 -2.68 -3.20 -5.16
C LYS A 363 -3.22 -2.12 -6.11
N SER A 364 -3.60 -0.96 -5.58
CA SER A 364 -4.27 0.13 -6.29
C SER A 364 -3.38 1.37 -6.49
N SER A 365 -2.14 1.34 -5.97
CA SER A 365 -1.27 2.52 -5.86
C SER A 365 -0.90 3.14 -7.21
N ASP A 366 -0.82 2.34 -8.26
CA ASP A 366 -0.51 2.83 -9.60
C ASP A 366 -1.67 3.64 -10.18
N GLU A 367 -2.91 3.15 -10.05
CA GLU A 367 -4.10 3.87 -10.52
C GLU A 367 -4.36 5.13 -9.69
N ILE A 368 -4.20 5.05 -8.37
CA ILE A 368 -4.31 6.23 -7.49
C ILE A 368 -3.30 7.30 -7.92
N GLY A 369 -2.06 6.91 -8.24
CA GLY A 369 -1.04 7.82 -8.76
C GLY A 369 -1.43 8.41 -10.12
N ARG A 370 -2.01 7.60 -11.03
CA ARG A 370 -2.52 8.06 -12.32
C ARG A 370 -3.61 9.13 -12.15
N LEU A 371 -4.56 8.88 -11.26
CA LEU A 371 -5.63 9.85 -10.97
C LEU A 371 -5.06 11.15 -10.37
N GLY A 372 -4.03 11.07 -9.52
CA GLY A 372 -3.31 12.26 -9.05
C GLY A 372 -2.65 13.04 -10.19
N ALA A 373 -2.08 12.36 -11.17
CA ALA A 373 -1.52 12.99 -12.36
C ALA A 373 -2.60 13.64 -13.23
N VAL A 374 -3.72 12.97 -13.47
CA VAL A 374 -4.89 13.52 -14.21
C VAL A 374 -5.40 14.79 -13.52
N LEU A 375 -5.55 14.77 -12.18
CA LEU A 375 -5.98 15.94 -11.42
C LEU A 375 -5.07 17.16 -11.68
N LEU A 376 -3.75 16.97 -11.68
CA LEU A 376 -2.81 18.09 -11.92
C LEU A 376 -2.84 18.58 -13.37
N LEU A 377 -2.98 17.68 -14.34
CA LEU A 377 -2.99 18.00 -15.77
C LEU A 377 -4.31 18.65 -16.21
N GLU A 378 -5.44 18.13 -15.79
CA GLU A 378 -6.77 18.50 -16.24
C GLU A 378 -7.52 19.44 -15.26
N GLY A 379 -7.03 19.54 -14.02
CA GLY A 379 -7.62 20.36 -12.96
C GLY A 379 -8.79 19.67 -12.22
N GLN A 380 -9.25 18.52 -12.66
CA GLN A 380 -10.38 17.77 -12.08
C GLN A 380 -10.33 16.29 -12.45
N LEU A 381 -11.15 15.46 -11.79
CA LEU A 381 -11.34 14.03 -12.05
C LEU A 381 -12.71 13.78 -12.73
N SER A 382 -13.00 14.47 -13.84
CA SER A 382 -14.34 14.48 -14.44
C SER A 382 -14.77 13.15 -15.08
N GLU A 383 -13.85 12.30 -15.48
CA GLU A 383 -14.13 11.04 -16.18
C GLU A 383 -14.21 9.82 -15.26
N ASP A 384 -13.93 9.97 -13.96
CA ASP A 384 -13.95 8.86 -13.02
C ASP A 384 -15.27 8.82 -12.24
N ASN A 385 -15.99 7.70 -12.35
CA ASN A 385 -17.26 7.48 -11.66
C ASN A 385 -17.15 7.52 -10.12
N PHE A 386 -15.94 7.39 -9.58
CA PHE A 386 -15.67 7.38 -8.16
C PHE A 386 -15.03 8.68 -7.64
N ALA A 387 -14.89 9.70 -8.48
CA ALA A 387 -14.25 10.96 -8.12
C ALA A 387 -14.82 11.60 -6.86
N ALA A 388 -16.15 11.55 -6.69
CA ALA A 388 -16.84 12.11 -5.53
C ALA A 388 -16.47 11.41 -4.21
N GLN A 389 -16.28 10.10 -4.23
CA GLN A 389 -15.87 9.33 -3.04
C GLN A 389 -14.44 9.62 -2.62
N MET A 390 -13.59 10.01 -3.57
CA MET A 390 -12.17 10.31 -3.36
C MET A 390 -11.91 11.79 -3.03
N ALA A 391 -12.95 12.63 -2.98
CA ALA A 391 -12.79 14.03 -2.63
C ALA A 391 -12.22 14.20 -1.21
N PRO A 392 -11.19 15.04 -1.01
CA PRO A 392 -10.60 15.24 0.31
C PRO A 392 -11.58 15.88 1.29
N VAL A 393 -11.60 15.38 2.52
CA VAL A 393 -12.26 16.02 3.66
C VAL A 393 -11.20 16.71 4.48
N PHE A 394 -11.38 18.01 4.78
CA PHE A 394 -10.44 18.83 5.54
C PHE A 394 -11.00 19.13 6.95
N VAL A 395 -10.09 19.37 7.92
CA VAL A 395 -10.38 19.66 9.34
C VAL A 395 -9.59 20.86 9.84
#